data_10a79e18339eb48cdea50a1b38ba5160
#
_entry.id   10a79e18339eb48cdea50a1b38ba5160
#
_cell.length_a   1.000
_cell.length_b   1.000
_cell.length_c   1.000
_cell.angle_alpha   90.00
_cell.angle_beta   90.00
_cell.angle_gamma   90.00
#
_symmetry.space_group_name_H-M   'P 1'
#
loop_
_entity.id
_entity.type
_entity.pdbx_description
1 polymer ?
#
loop_
_entity_poly.entity_id
_entity_poly.type
_entity_poly.pdbx_seq_one_letter_code
_entity_poly.pdbx_strand_id
1 'polypeptide(L)'
;YSMIIDQYDDEQQQLQQQQQQQSSSIIITNDDDQQECPFYPPQWLIILFTISLIIFFMILIRFMQAIFTWFISPLIFGNMVKWNGGPNTWAIITGATDGLGLAYAKAMAEKGYCLLLLSRNQEKLDKVKQEILKQYQSCTDIRTLVVDFTQGHDSYDYIGEQIRSLPGSVHVLINNVGMSYKYPEYFTRILDGNKFITNIMNCNMVSVVRMTYLVLPLMEKQKSGIILNISSFSALFPSPLLTLYSASKIFMDYFSRGLYWEYRHRGIIIQSVVPYYVTTNMIRNPGVSFMIPNPDTFVRSALKTVGHEIRTYGFITHRILAFVREWNRFFIGFNFSTRLATRSLSNARKRCYQRKGLDHHV
;
A
#
# COMPACT_ATOMS: atom_id res chain seq x y z
N TYR A 1 81.03 -16.56 -74.70
CA TYR A 1 79.73 -15.81 -74.69
C TYR A 1 78.52 -16.76 -74.65
N SER A 2 78.63 -18.00 -75.25
CA SER A 2 77.50 -18.96 -75.29
C SER A 2 77.19 -19.52 -73.88
N MET A 3 78.23 -19.81 -73.10
CA MET A 3 78.11 -20.45 -71.76
C MET A 3 77.39 -19.59 -70.70
N ILE A 4 77.43 -18.22 -70.85
CA ILE A 4 76.75 -17.28 -69.92
C ILE A 4 75.26 -17.14 -70.25
N ILE A 5 74.88 -17.27 -71.49
CA ILE A 5 73.47 -17.23 -71.95
C ILE A 5 72.73 -18.53 -71.51
N ASP A 6 73.37 -19.70 -71.65
CA ASP A 6 72.77 -20.96 -71.25
C ASP A 6 72.53 -21.00 -69.70
N GLN A 7 73.44 -20.38 -68.92
CA GLN A 7 73.26 -20.34 -67.46
C GLN A 7 72.16 -19.33 -67.03
N TYR A 8 71.93 -18.27 -67.78
CA TYR A 8 70.87 -17.30 -67.53
C TYR A 8 69.47 -17.85 -67.88
N ASP A 9 69.37 -18.66 -68.92
CA ASP A 9 68.14 -19.30 -69.34
C ASP A 9 67.71 -20.37 -68.38
N ASP A 10 68.70 -21.14 -67.81
CA ASP A 10 68.47 -22.20 -66.79
C ASP A 10 67.96 -21.55 -65.45
N GLU A 11 68.55 -20.45 -65.02
CA GLU A 11 68.09 -19.71 -63.84
C GLU A 11 66.69 -19.18 -64.00
N GLN A 12 66.36 -18.63 -65.19
CA GLN A 12 65.02 -18.16 -65.47
C GLN A 12 63.98 -19.29 -65.54
N GLN A 13 64.33 -20.41 -66.04
CA GLN A 13 63.47 -21.61 -66.04
C GLN A 13 63.25 -22.19 -64.65
N GLN A 14 64.24 -22.16 -63.77
CA GLN A 14 64.11 -22.59 -62.40
C GLN A 14 63.25 -21.58 -61.58
N LEU A 15 63.37 -20.29 -61.78
CA LEU A 15 62.54 -19.28 -61.20
C LEU A 15 61.07 -19.42 -61.62
N GLN A 16 60.80 -19.70 -62.91
CA GLN A 16 59.46 -19.93 -63.41
C GLN A 16 58.85 -21.22 -62.85
N GLN A 17 59.62 -22.31 -62.70
CA GLN A 17 59.15 -23.51 -62.05
C GLN A 17 58.86 -23.33 -60.54
N GLN A 18 59.68 -22.57 -59.85
CA GLN A 18 59.42 -22.20 -58.44
C GLN A 18 58.16 -21.35 -58.30
N GLN A 19 57.92 -20.40 -59.17
CA GLN A 19 56.72 -19.58 -59.17
C GLN A 19 55.47 -20.38 -59.51
N GLN A 20 55.57 -21.35 -60.42
CA GLN A 20 54.46 -22.27 -60.71
C GLN A 20 54.18 -23.25 -59.59
N GLN A 21 55.21 -23.73 -58.90
CA GLN A 21 55.02 -24.56 -57.69
C GLN A 21 54.41 -23.77 -56.52
N GLN A 22 54.81 -22.54 -56.34
CA GLN A 22 54.16 -21.65 -55.34
C GLN A 22 52.72 -21.30 -55.70
N SER A 23 52.43 -21.10 -56.97
CA SER A 23 51.05 -20.83 -57.42
C SER A 23 50.15 -22.06 -57.26
N SER A 24 50.70 -23.26 -57.47
CA SER A 24 49.95 -24.52 -57.33
C SER A 24 49.72 -24.87 -55.85
N SER A 25 50.59 -24.47 -54.95
CA SER A 25 50.40 -24.66 -53.51
C SER A 25 49.43 -23.69 -52.87
N ILE A 26 49.14 -22.57 -53.55
CA ILE A 26 48.13 -21.58 -53.10
C ILE A 26 46.72 -21.96 -53.59
N ILE A 27 46.55 -22.83 -54.58
CA ILE A 27 45.26 -23.23 -55.14
C ILE A 27 44.67 -24.47 -54.47
N ILE A 28 45.40 -25.20 -53.63
CA ILE A 28 44.88 -26.43 -52.98
C ILE A 28 44.40 -26.20 -51.52
N THR A 29 44.32 -24.97 -51.05
CA THR A 29 43.77 -24.70 -49.68
C THR A 29 42.53 -23.84 -49.66
N ASN A 30 41.70 -23.86 -50.70
CA ASN A 30 40.40 -23.18 -50.71
C ASN A 30 39.25 -24.14 -51.04
N ASP A 31 39.17 -25.26 -50.34
CA ASP A 31 37.93 -25.99 -50.22
C ASP A 31 37.84 -26.60 -48.84
N ASP A 32 36.71 -26.32 -48.21
CA ASP A 32 36.25 -26.96 -46.95
C ASP A 32 36.96 -26.56 -45.65
N ASP A 33 36.73 -25.34 -45.20
CA ASP A 33 36.41 -25.07 -43.80
C ASP A 33 35.85 -23.65 -43.68
N GLN A 34 34.62 -23.43 -44.17
CA GLN A 34 33.76 -22.40 -43.59
C GLN A 34 33.34 -22.90 -42.19
N GLN A 35 34.29 -23.02 -41.28
CA GLN A 35 33.98 -22.98 -39.88
C GLN A 35 33.44 -21.60 -39.63
N GLU A 36 32.10 -21.47 -39.64
CA GLU A 36 31.42 -20.29 -39.07
C GLU A 36 32.04 -20.06 -37.71
N CYS A 37 32.83 -18.99 -37.58
CA CYS A 37 33.33 -18.59 -36.26
C CYS A 37 32.12 -18.41 -35.37
N PRO A 38 31.94 -19.17 -34.31
CA PRO A 38 30.77 -19.04 -33.47
C PRO A 38 30.74 -17.60 -32.96
N PHE A 39 29.65 -16.89 -33.32
CA PHE A 39 29.44 -15.52 -32.86
C PHE A 39 29.27 -15.54 -31.35
N TYR A 40 30.34 -15.29 -30.62
CA TYR A 40 30.30 -15.10 -29.18
C TYR A 40 29.89 -13.65 -28.91
N PRO A 41 28.68 -13.40 -28.35
CA PRO A 41 28.29 -12.06 -28.01
C PRO A 41 29.27 -11.47 -26.97
N PRO A 42 29.62 -10.20 -27.09
CA PRO A 42 30.57 -9.58 -26.15
C PRO A 42 30.07 -9.72 -24.69
N GLN A 43 30.97 -9.95 -23.76
CA GLN A 43 30.66 -10.28 -22.35
C GLN A 43 29.68 -9.29 -21.71
N TRP A 44 29.79 -7.97 -22.03
CA TRP A 44 28.84 -6.97 -21.54
C TRP A 44 27.41 -7.21 -22.01
N LEU A 45 27.20 -7.78 -23.20
CA LEU A 45 25.88 -8.10 -23.74
C LEU A 45 25.26 -9.29 -22.99
N ILE A 46 26.08 -10.29 -22.64
CA ILE A 46 25.67 -11.42 -21.81
C ILE A 46 25.26 -10.94 -20.41
N ILE A 47 26.06 -10.03 -19.82
CA ILE A 47 25.76 -9.44 -18.52
C ILE A 47 24.44 -8.66 -18.55
N LEU A 48 24.23 -7.81 -19.57
CA LEU A 48 22.98 -7.05 -19.73
C LEU A 48 21.77 -7.98 -19.93
N PHE A 49 21.91 -9.02 -20.73
CA PHE A 49 20.85 -10.03 -20.93
C PHE A 49 20.52 -10.76 -19.62
N THR A 50 21.53 -11.14 -18.86
CA THR A 50 21.35 -11.83 -17.57
C THR A 50 20.65 -10.92 -16.55
N ILE A 51 21.07 -9.66 -16.46
CA ILE A 51 20.41 -8.65 -15.59
C ILE A 51 18.94 -8.46 -16.03
N SER A 52 18.68 -8.31 -17.32
CA SER A 52 17.34 -8.18 -17.87
C SER A 52 16.46 -9.40 -17.53
N LEU A 53 17.01 -10.59 -17.63
CA LEU A 53 16.29 -11.83 -17.28
C LEU A 53 15.97 -11.90 -15.80
N ILE A 54 16.92 -11.53 -14.93
CA ILE A 54 16.70 -11.46 -13.47
C ILE A 54 15.56 -10.45 -13.15
N ILE A 55 15.62 -9.27 -13.74
CA ILE A 55 14.58 -8.26 -13.57
C ILE A 55 13.23 -8.79 -14.05
N PHE A 56 13.17 -9.42 -15.21
CA PHE A 56 11.95 -10.02 -15.74
C PHE A 56 11.37 -11.07 -14.80
N PHE A 57 12.18 -11.99 -14.27
CA PHE A 57 11.71 -12.99 -13.31
C PHE A 57 11.25 -12.37 -11.98
N MET A 58 11.94 -11.34 -11.50
CA MET A 58 11.47 -10.60 -10.31
C MET A 58 10.09 -9.97 -10.54
N ILE A 59 9.87 -9.38 -11.71
CA ILE A 59 8.57 -8.83 -12.12
C ILE A 59 7.51 -9.95 -12.15
N LEU A 60 7.82 -11.03 -12.83
CA LEU A 60 6.91 -12.16 -12.99
C LEU A 60 6.50 -12.75 -11.62
N ILE A 61 7.47 -12.97 -10.72
CA ILE A 61 7.20 -13.47 -9.36
C ILE A 61 6.27 -12.52 -8.60
N ARG A 62 6.54 -11.22 -8.63
CA ARG A 62 5.68 -10.21 -7.97
C ARG A 62 4.28 -10.19 -8.55
N PHE A 63 4.16 -10.27 -9.87
CA PHE A 63 2.87 -10.32 -10.56
C PHE A 63 2.09 -11.59 -10.20
N MET A 64 2.74 -12.74 -10.20
CA MET A 64 2.14 -14.01 -9.78
C MET A 64 1.73 -13.99 -8.30
N GLN A 65 2.54 -13.41 -7.41
CA GLN A 65 2.17 -13.20 -6.01
C GLN A 65 0.91 -12.31 -5.88
N ALA A 66 0.84 -11.24 -6.67
CA ALA A 66 -0.34 -10.37 -6.68
C ALA A 66 -1.60 -11.12 -7.16
N ILE A 67 -1.51 -11.86 -8.27
CA ILE A 67 -2.62 -12.69 -8.77
C ILE A 67 -3.03 -13.73 -7.72
N PHE A 68 -2.07 -14.43 -7.13
CA PHE A 68 -2.34 -15.42 -6.09
C PHE A 68 -3.10 -14.79 -4.92
N THR A 69 -2.59 -13.70 -4.37
CA THR A 69 -3.18 -13.05 -3.19
C THR A 69 -4.56 -12.44 -3.49
N TRP A 70 -4.75 -11.88 -4.70
CA TRP A 70 -5.98 -11.14 -5.02
C TRP A 70 -7.11 -12.02 -5.52
N PHE A 71 -6.80 -13.10 -6.21
CA PHE A 71 -7.80 -13.93 -6.88
C PHE A 71 -7.78 -15.38 -6.38
N ILE A 72 -6.59 -15.99 -6.30
CA ILE A 72 -6.47 -17.41 -6.03
C ILE A 72 -6.66 -17.70 -4.54
N SER A 73 -6.01 -16.96 -3.65
CA SER A 73 -6.11 -17.16 -2.20
C SER A 73 -7.55 -17.02 -1.67
N PRO A 74 -8.33 -15.99 -2.04
CA PRO A 74 -9.75 -15.91 -1.65
C PRO A 74 -10.62 -17.01 -2.25
N LEU A 75 -10.26 -17.53 -3.43
CA LEU A 75 -11.00 -18.60 -4.10
C LEU A 75 -10.76 -19.95 -3.41
N ILE A 76 -9.52 -20.25 -3.03
CA ILE A 76 -9.12 -21.51 -2.40
C ILE A 76 -9.50 -21.55 -0.92
N PHE A 77 -9.20 -20.48 -0.19
CA PHE A 77 -9.34 -20.44 1.28
C PHE A 77 -10.67 -19.78 1.71
N GLY A 78 -11.45 -19.20 0.79
CA GLY A 78 -12.67 -18.47 1.11
C GLY A 78 -12.42 -17.29 2.04
N ASN A 79 -13.36 -16.99 2.90
CA ASN A 79 -13.17 -15.99 3.96
C ASN A 79 -12.37 -16.60 5.10
N MET A 80 -11.10 -16.19 5.29
CA MET A 80 -10.24 -16.64 6.40
C MET A 80 -10.86 -16.35 7.77
N VAL A 81 -11.63 -15.28 7.85
CA VAL A 81 -12.35 -14.90 9.07
C VAL A 81 -13.81 -15.23 8.93
N LYS A 82 -14.29 -16.06 9.83
CA LYS A 82 -15.73 -16.23 10.05
C LYS A 82 -16.20 -15.09 10.95
N TRP A 83 -16.88 -14.12 10.36
CA TRP A 83 -17.44 -12.97 11.07
C TRP A 83 -18.70 -13.42 11.80
N ASN A 84 -18.53 -14.01 12.97
CA ASN A 84 -19.64 -14.49 13.78
C ASN A 84 -19.73 -13.59 15.02
N GLY A 85 -20.50 -12.51 14.87
CA GLY A 85 -20.96 -11.75 16.01
C GLY A 85 -21.94 -12.60 16.84
N GLY A 86 -22.27 -12.14 18.01
CA GLY A 86 -23.25 -12.79 18.88
C GLY A 86 -23.52 -11.91 20.09
N PRO A 87 -24.47 -12.30 20.93
CA PRO A 87 -24.74 -11.60 22.16
C PRO A 87 -23.46 -11.47 22.98
N ASN A 88 -23.16 -10.26 23.46
CA ASN A 88 -21.96 -9.95 24.23
C ASN A 88 -20.64 -10.12 23.48
N THR A 89 -20.63 -10.12 22.13
CA THR A 89 -19.42 -10.08 21.32
C THR A 89 -19.27 -8.70 20.69
N TRP A 90 -18.23 -7.96 21.10
CA TRP A 90 -18.12 -6.52 20.83
C TRP A 90 -17.16 -6.20 19.70
N ALA A 91 -17.59 -5.23 18.89
CA ALA A 91 -16.74 -4.49 17.95
C ALA A 91 -16.64 -3.03 18.41
N ILE A 92 -15.41 -2.54 18.55
CA ILE A 92 -15.10 -1.16 18.97
C ILE A 92 -14.67 -0.39 17.74
N ILE A 93 -15.33 0.75 17.44
CA ILE A 93 -15.06 1.55 16.26
C ILE A 93 -14.79 3.01 16.66
N THR A 94 -13.61 3.52 16.34
CA THR A 94 -13.26 4.92 16.53
C THR A 94 -13.61 5.76 15.29
N GLY A 95 -14.15 6.97 15.50
CA GLY A 95 -14.62 7.82 14.40
C GLY A 95 -15.84 7.23 13.67
N ALA A 96 -16.76 6.63 14.42
CA ALA A 96 -17.86 5.80 13.91
C ALA A 96 -19.01 6.58 13.27
N THR A 97 -19.00 7.91 13.28
CA THR A 97 -20.16 8.73 12.88
C THR A 97 -20.18 9.19 11.43
N ASP A 98 -19.14 8.88 10.65
CA ASP A 98 -19.04 9.31 9.25
C ASP A 98 -18.09 8.40 8.44
N GLY A 99 -18.25 8.44 7.13
CA GLY A 99 -17.34 7.82 6.16
C GLY A 99 -17.09 6.33 6.40
N LEU A 100 -15.81 5.95 6.41
CA LEU A 100 -15.41 4.54 6.60
C LEU A 100 -15.81 4.01 7.99
N GLY A 101 -15.70 4.82 9.05
CA GLY A 101 -16.07 4.39 10.41
C GLY A 101 -17.54 4.00 10.51
N LEU A 102 -18.43 4.80 9.92
CA LEU A 102 -19.86 4.48 9.85
C LEU A 102 -20.13 3.21 9.02
N ALA A 103 -19.44 3.07 7.87
CA ALA A 103 -19.60 1.88 7.04
C ALA A 103 -19.10 0.61 7.76
N TYR A 104 -18.01 0.70 8.52
CA TYR A 104 -17.55 -0.40 9.38
C TYR A 104 -18.55 -0.71 10.49
N ALA A 105 -19.12 0.31 11.15
CA ALA A 105 -20.13 0.11 12.19
C ALA A 105 -21.34 -0.65 11.63
N LYS A 106 -21.85 -0.25 10.47
CA LYS A 106 -22.95 -0.95 9.77
C LYS A 106 -22.58 -2.39 9.41
N ALA A 107 -21.38 -2.60 8.87
CA ALA A 107 -20.90 -3.93 8.48
C ALA A 107 -20.71 -4.86 9.70
N MET A 108 -20.30 -4.36 10.85
CA MET A 108 -20.19 -5.17 12.08
C MET A 108 -21.58 -5.46 12.67
N ALA A 109 -22.52 -4.50 12.64
CA ALA A 109 -23.89 -4.72 13.04
C ALA A 109 -24.59 -5.81 12.19
N GLU A 110 -24.42 -5.74 10.85
CA GLU A 110 -24.93 -6.76 9.91
C GLU A 110 -24.42 -8.17 10.26
N LYS A 111 -23.20 -8.27 10.82
CA LYS A 111 -22.58 -9.54 11.25
C LYS A 111 -22.92 -9.94 12.69
N GLY A 112 -23.83 -9.22 13.35
CA GLY A 112 -24.35 -9.56 14.67
C GLY A 112 -23.46 -9.16 15.84
N TYR A 113 -22.49 -8.28 15.65
CA TYR A 113 -21.69 -7.75 16.78
C TYR A 113 -22.45 -6.70 17.57
N CYS A 114 -22.27 -6.70 18.89
CA CYS A 114 -22.53 -5.54 19.72
C CYS A 114 -21.51 -4.45 19.42
N LEU A 115 -21.88 -3.19 19.49
CA LEU A 115 -21.03 -2.08 19.05
C LEU A 115 -20.70 -1.13 20.23
N LEU A 116 -19.41 -0.78 20.35
CA LEU A 116 -18.99 0.40 21.09
C LEU A 116 -18.51 1.46 20.08
N LEU A 117 -19.30 2.53 19.91
CA LEU A 117 -19.06 3.58 18.95
C LEU A 117 -18.44 4.80 19.63
N LEU A 118 -17.22 5.18 19.19
CA LEU A 118 -16.51 6.33 19.73
C LEU A 118 -16.45 7.47 18.68
N SER A 119 -16.88 8.64 19.08
CA SER A 119 -16.78 9.88 18.28
C SER A 119 -16.92 11.11 19.18
N ARG A 120 -16.60 12.31 18.66
CA ARG A 120 -16.63 13.56 19.44
C ARG A 120 -18.00 14.25 19.51
N ASN A 121 -18.99 13.78 18.77
CA ASN A 121 -20.32 14.44 18.71
C ASN A 121 -21.39 13.45 19.15
N GLN A 122 -22.05 13.74 20.30
CA GLN A 122 -23.08 12.91 20.89
C GLN A 122 -24.30 12.77 19.96
N GLU A 123 -24.81 13.87 19.39
CA GLU A 123 -26.00 13.84 18.54
C GLU A 123 -25.82 12.92 17.31
N LYS A 124 -24.62 12.96 16.71
CA LYS A 124 -24.30 12.07 15.59
C LYS A 124 -24.19 10.62 16.03
N LEU A 125 -23.65 10.36 17.22
CA LEU A 125 -23.58 9.02 17.78
C LEU A 125 -24.98 8.45 18.01
N ASP A 126 -25.88 9.24 18.60
CA ASP A 126 -27.26 8.83 18.87
C ASP A 126 -28.05 8.56 17.59
N LYS A 127 -27.88 9.42 16.59
CA LYS A 127 -28.46 9.21 15.26
C LYS A 127 -27.98 7.90 14.63
N VAL A 128 -26.68 7.66 14.62
CA VAL A 128 -26.07 6.44 14.06
C VAL A 128 -26.52 5.20 14.84
N LYS A 129 -26.59 5.27 16.17
CA LYS A 129 -27.13 4.19 17.01
C LYS A 129 -28.55 3.84 16.62
N GLN A 130 -29.44 4.83 16.50
CA GLN A 130 -30.84 4.62 16.11
C GLN A 130 -30.98 4.04 14.70
N GLU A 131 -30.21 4.56 13.73
CA GLU A 131 -30.20 4.06 12.36
C GLU A 131 -29.79 2.59 12.31
N ILE A 132 -28.71 2.21 13.02
CA ILE A 132 -28.20 0.83 13.01
C ILE A 132 -29.17 -0.11 13.71
N LEU A 133 -29.71 0.22 14.89
CA LEU A 133 -30.68 -0.61 15.59
C LEU A 133 -31.95 -0.82 14.79
N LYS A 134 -32.39 0.18 14.02
CA LYS A 134 -33.56 0.06 13.13
C LYS A 134 -33.29 -0.86 11.92
N GLN A 135 -32.07 -0.82 11.40
CA GLN A 135 -31.70 -1.51 10.15
C GLN A 135 -31.22 -2.94 10.37
N TYR A 136 -30.52 -3.22 11.48
CA TYR A 136 -29.84 -4.49 11.74
C TYR A 136 -30.30 -5.12 13.04
N GLN A 137 -31.30 -6.00 12.96
CA GLN A 137 -31.85 -6.73 14.14
C GLN A 137 -30.84 -7.71 14.74
N SER A 138 -29.80 -8.10 13.99
CA SER A 138 -28.71 -8.95 14.46
C SER A 138 -27.80 -8.28 15.49
N CYS A 139 -27.79 -6.95 15.54
CA CYS A 139 -27.01 -6.16 16.50
C CYS A 139 -27.84 -5.93 17.77
N THR A 140 -27.49 -6.60 18.87
CA THR A 140 -28.32 -6.63 20.07
C THR A 140 -28.06 -5.50 21.07
N ASP A 141 -26.87 -4.90 21.05
CA ASP A 141 -26.52 -3.77 21.93
C ASP A 141 -25.57 -2.78 21.22
N ILE A 142 -25.84 -1.48 21.42
CA ILE A 142 -24.95 -0.40 20.94
C ILE A 142 -24.73 0.60 22.06
N ARG A 143 -23.48 0.70 22.49
CA ARG A 143 -23.01 1.74 23.43
C ARG A 143 -22.27 2.83 22.67
N THR A 144 -22.45 4.04 23.13
CA THR A 144 -21.80 5.22 22.53
C THR A 144 -20.90 5.87 23.57
N LEU A 145 -19.75 6.37 23.15
CA LEU A 145 -18.80 7.05 24.00
C LEU A 145 -18.30 8.32 23.30
N VAL A 146 -18.54 9.48 23.95
CA VAL A 146 -18.05 10.76 23.43
C VAL A 146 -16.59 10.93 23.79
N VAL A 147 -15.74 10.94 22.74
CA VAL A 147 -14.28 11.08 22.89
C VAL A 147 -13.76 12.02 21.81
N ASP A 148 -13.05 13.06 22.22
CA ASP A 148 -12.23 13.88 21.33
C ASP A 148 -10.77 13.42 21.42
N PHE A 149 -10.33 12.63 20.45
CA PHE A 149 -8.97 12.10 20.37
C PHE A 149 -7.89 13.18 20.13
N THR A 150 -8.25 14.44 19.95
CA THR A 150 -7.27 15.54 19.88
C THR A 150 -6.81 16.02 21.25
N GLN A 151 -7.56 15.74 22.32
CA GLN A 151 -7.30 16.21 23.68
C GLN A 151 -6.17 15.47 24.45
N GLY A 152 -5.64 14.38 23.91
CA GLY A 152 -4.50 13.67 24.51
C GLY A 152 -4.87 12.64 25.60
N HIS A 153 -4.13 12.58 26.70
CA HIS A 153 -4.06 11.42 27.60
C HIS A 153 -5.27 11.16 28.49
N ASP A 154 -5.97 12.18 28.98
CA ASP A 154 -6.91 12.06 30.10
C ASP A 154 -8.15 11.20 29.81
N SER A 155 -8.47 10.98 28.54
CA SER A 155 -9.64 10.19 28.15
C SER A 155 -9.41 8.66 28.11
N TYR A 156 -8.15 8.19 28.07
CA TYR A 156 -7.90 6.76 27.84
C TYR A 156 -8.16 5.88 29.05
N ASP A 157 -7.98 6.37 30.27
CA ASP A 157 -8.32 5.64 31.48
C ASP A 157 -9.83 5.41 31.54
N TYR A 158 -10.61 6.46 31.29
CA TYR A 158 -12.07 6.36 31.18
C TYR A 158 -12.51 5.43 30.05
N ILE A 159 -11.90 5.51 28.84
CA ILE A 159 -12.18 4.58 27.76
C ILE A 159 -11.89 3.13 28.20
N GLY A 160 -10.77 2.92 28.90
CA GLY A 160 -10.38 1.61 29.39
C GLY A 160 -11.39 1.05 30.41
N GLU A 161 -11.93 1.87 31.32
CA GLU A 161 -13.00 1.50 32.24
C GLU A 161 -14.27 1.08 31.49
N GLN A 162 -14.68 1.89 30.52
CA GLN A 162 -15.86 1.59 29.70
C GLN A 162 -15.68 0.28 28.89
N ILE A 163 -14.49 0.02 28.34
CA ILE A 163 -14.20 -1.24 27.65
C ILE A 163 -14.24 -2.43 28.62
N ARG A 164 -13.67 -2.30 29.81
CA ARG A 164 -13.70 -3.37 30.84
C ARG A 164 -15.11 -3.65 31.38
N SER A 165 -15.99 -2.66 31.34
CA SER A 165 -17.40 -2.80 31.77
C SER A 165 -18.31 -3.45 30.73
N LEU A 166 -17.81 -3.72 29.50
CA LEU A 166 -18.60 -4.39 28.48
C LEU A 166 -18.88 -5.85 28.88
N PRO A 167 -20.12 -6.32 28.78
CA PRO A 167 -20.43 -7.71 29.03
C PRO A 167 -19.85 -8.58 27.91
N GLY A 168 -19.13 -9.64 28.28
CA GLY A 168 -18.60 -10.60 27.31
C GLY A 168 -17.22 -10.26 26.76
N SER A 169 -17.01 -10.35 25.47
CA SER A 169 -15.69 -10.33 24.85
C SER A 169 -15.54 -9.25 23.76
N VAL A 170 -14.36 -8.65 23.69
CA VAL A 170 -14.01 -7.69 22.62
C VAL A 170 -13.28 -8.44 21.50
N HIS A 171 -13.93 -8.63 20.37
CA HIS A 171 -13.38 -9.36 19.22
C HIS A 171 -12.80 -8.49 18.12
N VAL A 172 -13.34 -7.27 17.94
CA VAL A 172 -12.93 -6.40 16.83
C VAL A 172 -12.58 -5.01 17.39
N LEU A 173 -11.45 -4.48 16.97
CA LEU A 173 -11.09 -3.07 17.12
C LEU A 173 -10.84 -2.46 15.75
N ILE A 174 -11.55 -1.37 15.43
CA ILE A 174 -11.36 -0.61 14.21
C ILE A 174 -10.86 0.79 14.56
N ASN A 175 -9.56 0.98 14.43
CA ASN A 175 -8.90 2.27 14.60
C ASN A 175 -9.06 3.09 13.30
N ASN A 176 -10.16 3.82 13.19
CA ASN A 176 -10.50 4.58 12.01
C ASN A 176 -10.41 6.10 12.22
N VAL A 177 -10.49 6.57 13.48
CA VAL A 177 -10.38 8.02 13.73
C VAL A 177 -9.12 8.60 13.09
N GLY A 178 -9.24 9.77 12.50
CA GLY A 178 -8.12 10.46 11.89
C GLY A 178 -8.50 11.82 11.37
N MET A 179 -7.51 12.68 11.25
CA MET A 179 -7.65 14.01 10.67
C MET A 179 -6.58 14.27 9.62
N SER A 180 -6.85 15.21 8.73
CA SER A 180 -5.93 15.65 7.68
C SER A 180 -5.92 17.17 7.61
N TYR A 181 -5.07 17.70 6.75
CA TYR A 181 -5.05 19.13 6.41
C TYR A 181 -6.38 19.56 5.79
N LYS A 182 -6.80 20.80 6.06
CA LYS A 182 -7.98 21.40 5.40
C LYS A 182 -7.74 21.55 3.88
N TYR A 183 -6.50 21.77 3.48
CA TYR A 183 -5.98 21.82 2.11
C TYR A 183 -4.46 21.64 2.14
N PRO A 184 -3.82 21.23 1.03
CA PRO A 184 -2.37 21.08 0.99
C PRO A 184 -1.66 22.41 1.33
N GLU A 185 -0.68 22.38 2.25
CA GLU A 185 0.00 23.59 2.71
C GLU A 185 1.46 23.31 3.11
N TYR A 186 2.30 24.33 2.97
CA TYR A 186 3.66 24.30 3.49
C TYR A 186 3.67 24.14 5.01
N PHE A 187 4.63 23.37 5.52
CA PHE A 187 4.68 23.05 6.95
C PHE A 187 4.69 24.28 7.86
N THR A 188 5.45 25.31 7.50
CA THR A 188 5.54 26.56 8.27
C THR A 188 4.34 27.49 8.12
N ARG A 189 3.41 27.18 7.17
CA ARG A 189 2.22 27.98 6.87
C ARG A 189 0.91 27.32 7.29
N ILE A 190 1.00 26.24 8.06
CA ILE A 190 -0.18 25.58 8.60
C ILE A 190 -0.88 26.53 9.56
N LEU A 191 -2.16 26.78 9.31
CA LEU A 191 -2.98 27.60 10.20
C LEU A 191 -3.04 26.94 11.59
N ASP A 192 -2.81 27.74 12.64
CA ASP A 192 -2.71 27.26 14.03
C ASP A 192 -1.71 26.10 14.19
N GLY A 193 -0.52 26.22 13.57
CA GLY A 193 0.44 25.14 13.39
C GLY A 193 0.71 24.31 14.65
N ASN A 194 0.98 24.94 15.79
CA ASN A 194 1.24 24.22 17.05
C ASN A 194 0.04 23.35 17.48
N LYS A 195 -1.17 23.92 17.43
CA LYS A 195 -2.41 23.20 17.76
C LYS A 195 -2.68 22.09 16.75
N PHE A 196 -2.48 22.36 15.46
CA PHE A 196 -2.66 21.35 14.42
C PHE A 196 -1.67 20.19 14.56
N ILE A 197 -0.38 20.47 14.84
CA ILE A 197 0.66 19.44 15.07
C ILE A 197 0.23 18.53 16.21
N THR A 198 -0.10 19.08 17.37
CA THR A 198 -0.55 18.31 18.53
C THR A 198 -1.79 17.48 18.19
N ASN A 199 -2.80 18.10 17.58
CA ASN A 199 -4.06 17.45 17.25
C ASN A 199 -3.86 16.27 16.27
N ILE A 200 -3.06 16.43 15.21
CA ILE A 200 -2.85 15.36 14.23
C ILE A 200 -2.05 14.21 14.82
N MET A 201 -1.07 14.50 15.68
CA MET A 201 -0.31 13.46 16.38
C MET A 201 -1.21 12.68 17.35
N ASN A 202 -1.97 13.37 18.17
CA ASN A 202 -2.90 12.74 19.11
C ASN A 202 -3.97 11.93 18.38
N CYS A 203 -4.60 12.50 17.35
CA CYS A 203 -5.70 11.87 16.64
C CYS A 203 -5.26 10.71 15.76
N ASN A 204 -4.11 10.81 15.04
CA ASN A 204 -3.72 9.81 14.06
C ASN A 204 -2.71 8.78 14.60
N MET A 205 -1.95 9.09 15.64
CA MET A 205 -0.88 8.22 16.14
C MET A 205 -1.16 7.76 17.57
N VAL A 206 -1.31 8.68 18.53
CA VAL A 206 -1.50 8.35 19.93
C VAL A 206 -2.78 7.52 20.12
N SER A 207 -3.89 7.92 19.45
CA SER A 207 -5.16 7.21 19.56
C SER A 207 -5.04 5.73 19.15
N VAL A 208 -4.38 5.45 18.03
CA VAL A 208 -4.19 4.07 17.54
C VAL A 208 -3.39 3.24 18.53
N VAL A 209 -2.28 3.79 19.04
CA VAL A 209 -1.42 3.09 20.00
C VAL A 209 -2.18 2.82 21.29
N ARG A 210 -2.83 3.84 21.88
CA ARG A 210 -3.54 3.72 23.14
C ARG A 210 -4.75 2.80 23.06
N MET A 211 -5.59 2.93 22.04
CA MET A 211 -6.75 2.04 21.84
C MET A 211 -6.30 0.58 21.66
N THR A 212 -5.23 0.36 20.88
CA THR A 212 -4.66 -0.97 20.72
C THR A 212 -4.14 -1.52 22.03
N TYR A 213 -3.42 -0.71 22.83
CA TYR A 213 -2.89 -1.09 24.13
C TYR A 213 -3.99 -1.47 25.12
N LEU A 214 -5.14 -0.79 25.10
CA LEU A 214 -6.29 -1.11 25.95
C LEU A 214 -6.98 -2.42 25.57
N VAL A 215 -7.06 -2.74 24.28
CA VAL A 215 -7.86 -3.87 23.77
C VAL A 215 -7.03 -5.14 23.61
N LEU A 216 -5.78 -5.01 23.17
CA LEU A 216 -4.91 -6.13 22.83
C LEU A 216 -4.75 -7.18 23.98
N PRO A 217 -4.58 -6.79 25.27
CA PRO A 217 -4.50 -7.76 26.36
C PRO A 217 -5.79 -8.60 26.53
N LEU A 218 -6.96 -8.02 26.23
CA LEU A 218 -8.24 -8.74 26.27
C LEU A 218 -8.30 -9.79 25.18
N MET A 219 -7.87 -9.43 23.95
CA MET A 219 -7.78 -10.34 22.82
C MET A 219 -6.73 -11.44 23.04
N GLU A 220 -5.62 -11.11 23.68
CA GLU A 220 -4.56 -12.06 24.02
C GLU A 220 -5.05 -13.11 25.02
N LYS A 221 -5.77 -12.70 26.07
CA LYS A 221 -6.37 -13.60 27.07
C LYS A 221 -7.36 -14.59 26.44
N GLN A 222 -8.15 -14.14 25.47
CA GLN A 222 -9.12 -14.99 24.76
C GLN A 222 -8.52 -15.74 23.56
N LYS A 223 -7.26 -15.48 23.20
CA LYS A 223 -6.53 -16.04 22.03
C LYS A 223 -7.27 -15.82 20.71
N SER A 224 -7.98 -14.74 20.60
CA SER A 224 -8.79 -14.41 19.42
C SER A 224 -9.06 -12.91 19.37
N GLY A 225 -8.89 -12.30 18.20
CA GLY A 225 -9.21 -10.90 17.99
C GLY A 225 -8.78 -10.38 16.64
N ILE A 226 -9.37 -9.27 16.24
CA ILE A 226 -9.11 -8.61 14.97
C ILE A 226 -8.91 -7.12 15.21
N ILE A 227 -7.78 -6.58 14.78
CA ILE A 227 -7.48 -5.14 14.83
C ILE A 227 -7.28 -4.64 13.41
N LEU A 228 -8.12 -3.70 13.00
CA LEU A 228 -8.03 -3.04 11.70
C LEU A 228 -7.61 -1.59 11.90
N ASN A 229 -6.44 -1.21 11.41
CA ASN A 229 -5.91 0.14 11.49
C ASN A 229 -6.05 0.85 10.13
N ILE A 230 -6.84 1.92 10.07
CA ILE A 230 -7.14 2.61 8.82
C ILE A 230 -6.05 3.64 8.52
N SER A 231 -5.06 3.22 7.75
CA SER A 231 -3.99 4.05 7.23
C SER A 231 -4.47 4.89 6.02
N SER A 232 -3.64 5.09 5.03
CA SER A 232 -3.96 5.82 3.79
C SER A 232 -2.95 5.47 2.70
N PHE A 233 -3.34 5.62 1.46
CA PHE A 233 -2.44 5.56 0.30
C PHE A 233 -1.27 6.55 0.41
N SER A 234 -1.44 7.65 1.16
CA SER A 234 -0.37 8.60 1.50
C SER A 234 0.76 7.99 2.34
N ALA A 235 0.58 6.77 2.88
CA ALA A 235 1.65 6.01 3.55
C ALA A 235 2.66 5.39 2.57
N LEU A 236 2.36 5.32 1.27
CA LEU A 236 3.23 4.66 0.29
C LEU A 236 4.46 5.50 -0.09
N PHE A 237 4.34 6.81 0.00
CA PHE A 237 5.39 7.76 -0.36
C PHE A 237 5.19 9.08 0.39
N PRO A 238 6.26 9.88 0.61
CA PRO A 238 6.12 11.21 1.17
C PRO A 238 5.19 12.06 0.31
N SER A 239 4.25 12.71 0.97
CA SER A 239 3.32 13.64 0.31
C SER A 239 3.67 15.08 0.74
N PRO A 240 4.51 15.81 -0.02
CA PRO A 240 4.80 17.22 0.27
C PRO A 240 3.49 18.02 0.35
N LEU A 241 3.46 19.05 1.17
CA LEU A 241 2.26 19.83 1.50
C LEU A 241 1.19 19.08 2.33
N LEU A 242 1.36 17.77 2.58
CA LEU A 242 0.59 16.96 3.51
C LEU A 242 1.54 16.13 4.41
N THR A 243 2.71 16.68 4.72
CA THR A 243 3.85 15.96 5.31
C THR A 243 3.50 15.25 6.61
N LEU A 244 2.88 15.95 7.59
CA LEU A 244 2.48 15.33 8.86
C LEU A 244 1.42 14.25 8.68
N TYR A 245 0.47 14.46 7.76
CA TYR A 245 -0.54 13.46 7.48
C TYR A 245 0.07 12.18 6.91
N SER A 246 0.93 12.29 5.88
CA SER A 246 1.58 11.11 5.30
C SER A 246 2.50 10.41 6.30
N ALA A 247 3.24 11.18 7.11
CA ALA A 247 4.07 10.64 8.19
C ALA A 247 3.24 9.89 9.25
N SER A 248 2.09 10.43 9.66
CA SER A 248 1.19 9.75 10.60
C SER A 248 0.60 8.46 10.02
N LYS A 249 0.36 8.43 8.71
CA LYS A 249 -0.23 7.25 8.06
C LYS A 249 0.79 6.14 7.80
N ILE A 250 2.05 6.44 7.51
CA ILE A 250 3.11 5.43 7.44
C ILE A 250 3.45 4.89 8.84
N PHE A 251 3.42 5.72 9.89
CA PHE A 251 3.55 5.26 11.27
C PHE A 251 2.49 4.19 11.58
N MET A 252 1.23 4.44 11.26
CA MET A 252 0.13 3.49 11.49
C MET A 252 0.33 2.19 10.69
N ASP A 253 0.80 2.26 9.44
CA ASP A 253 1.10 1.08 8.62
C ASP A 253 2.21 0.23 9.24
N TYR A 254 3.32 0.84 9.65
CA TYR A 254 4.45 0.13 10.26
C TYR A 254 4.09 -0.45 11.62
N PHE A 255 3.40 0.31 12.47
CA PHE A 255 2.90 -0.16 13.75
C PHE A 255 2.00 -1.41 13.59
N SER A 256 1.06 -1.37 12.67
CA SER A 256 0.18 -2.51 12.40
C SER A 256 0.94 -3.75 11.96
N ARG A 257 1.90 -3.58 11.05
CA ARG A 257 2.70 -4.68 10.50
C ARG A 257 3.67 -5.26 11.52
N GLY A 258 4.25 -4.41 12.39
CA GLY A 258 5.07 -4.87 13.51
C GLY A 258 4.26 -5.75 14.46
N LEU A 259 3.14 -5.23 14.96
CA LEU A 259 2.27 -5.97 15.86
C LEU A 259 1.71 -7.26 15.26
N TYR A 260 1.43 -7.31 13.95
CA TYR A 260 1.01 -8.55 13.30
C TYR A 260 2.04 -9.67 13.53
N TRP A 261 3.33 -9.41 13.35
CA TRP A 261 4.38 -10.40 13.54
C TRP A 261 4.56 -10.82 14.99
N GLU A 262 4.32 -9.89 15.94
CA GLU A 262 4.36 -10.18 17.38
C GLU A 262 3.20 -11.09 17.83
N TYR A 263 1.98 -10.88 17.30
CA TYR A 263 0.76 -11.48 17.83
C TYR A 263 0.09 -12.53 16.93
N ARG A 264 0.55 -12.75 15.69
CA ARG A 264 -0.10 -13.70 14.75
C ARG A 264 -0.20 -15.13 15.31
N HIS A 265 0.78 -15.57 16.08
CA HIS A 265 0.81 -16.90 16.69
C HIS A 265 -0.08 -17.02 17.94
N ARG A 266 -0.67 -15.92 18.38
CA ARG A 266 -1.62 -15.85 19.50
C ARG A 266 -3.07 -15.81 19.09
N GLY A 267 -3.37 -16.07 17.81
CA GLY A 267 -4.72 -16.05 17.25
C GLY A 267 -5.28 -14.65 17.02
N ILE A 268 -4.43 -13.62 16.97
CA ILE A 268 -4.83 -12.23 16.77
C ILE A 268 -4.43 -11.78 15.38
N ILE A 269 -5.41 -11.27 14.61
CA ILE A 269 -5.22 -10.71 13.28
C ILE A 269 -5.09 -9.20 13.41
N ILE A 270 -3.98 -8.63 12.95
CA ILE A 270 -3.76 -7.19 12.91
C ILE A 270 -3.47 -6.80 11.46
N GLN A 271 -4.32 -5.94 10.89
CA GLN A 271 -4.22 -5.56 9.48
C GLN A 271 -4.15 -4.06 9.31
N SER A 272 -3.23 -3.60 8.46
CA SER A 272 -3.17 -2.24 7.95
C SER A 272 -4.07 -2.11 6.73
N VAL A 273 -5.09 -1.26 6.79
CA VAL A 273 -5.96 -0.94 5.66
C VAL A 273 -5.52 0.39 5.05
N VAL A 274 -5.18 0.40 3.76
CA VAL A 274 -4.53 1.51 3.05
C VAL A 274 -5.44 2.00 1.91
N PRO A 275 -6.56 2.70 2.22
CA PRO A 275 -7.47 3.20 1.18
C PRO A 275 -6.82 4.30 0.34
N TYR A 276 -7.15 4.33 -0.96
CA TYR A 276 -7.01 5.51 -1.79
C TYR A 276 -8.21 6.44 -1.56
N TYR A 277 -8.71 7.13 -2.57
CA TYR A 277 -9.89 7.96 -2.40
C TYR A 277 -11.16 7.10 -2.26
N VAL A 278 -11.95 7.39 -1.22
CA VAL A 278 -13.30 6.86 -0.97
C VAL A 278 -14.23 8.05 -0.77
N THR A 279 -15.45 8.01 -1.28
CA THR A 279 -16.41 9.14 -1.19
C THR A 279 -16.80 9.38 0.26
N THR A 280 -16.05 10.24 0.94
CA THR A 280 -16.28 10.63 2.34
C THR A 280 -16.24 12.15 2.47
N ASN A 281 -16.79 12.69 3.55
CA ASN A 281 -16.73 14.12 3.85
C ASN A 281 -15.30 14.66 3.99
N MET A 282 -14.33 13.80 4.33
CA MET A 282 -12.91 14.17 4.42
C MET A 282 -12.36 14.65 3.07
N ILE A 283 -12.85 14.11 1.95
CA ILE A 283 -12.35 14.40 0.59
C ILE A 283 -13.28 15.37 -0.16
N ARG A 284 -14.24 16.02 0.54
CA ARG A 284 -15.25 16.91 -0.06
C ARG A 284 -16.01 16.29 -1.23
N ASN A 285 -16.36 15.02 -1.07
CA ASN A 285 -17.29 14.27 -1.89
C ASN A 285 -16.98 14.31 -3.40
N PRO A 286 -15.84 13.75 -3.86
CA PRO A 286 -15.72 13.43 -5.26
C PRO A 286 -16.82 12.39 -5.58
N GLY A 287 -17.55 12.55 -6.67
CA GLY A 287 -18.59 11.60 -7.07
C GLY A 287 -18.07 10.14 -7.10
N VAL A 288 -18.97 9.18 -6.90
CA VAL A 288 -18.64 7.75 -7.02
C VAL A 288 -18.16 7.46 -8.44
N SER A 289 -17.03 6.78 -8.56
CA SER A 289 -16.48 6.34 -9.85
C SER A 289 -15.86 4.94 -9.71
N PHE A 290 -15.48 4.33 -10.83
CA PHE A 290 -14.76 3.06 -10.83
C PHE A 290 -13.50 3.10 -9.95
N MET A 291 -12.82 4.25 -9.86
CA MET A 291 -11.63 4.46 -9.05
C MET A 291 -11.92 4.90 -7.62
N ILE A 292 -13.11 5.42 -7.34
CA ILE A 292 -13.49 6.03 -6.07
C ILE A 292 -14.80 5.37 -5.60
N PRO A 293 -14.72 4.26 -4.85
CA PRO A 293 -15.90 3.58 -4.34
C PRO A 293 -16.59 4.38 -3.23
N ASN A 294 -17.86 4.08 -2.97
CA ASN A 294 -18.52 4.52 -1.75
C ASN A 294 -17.98 3.74 -0.52
N PRO A 295 -18.17 4.26 0.71
CA PRO A 295 -17.66 3.63 1.93
C PRO A 295 -18.12 2.19 2.14
N ASP A 296 -19.40 1.89 1.88
CA ASP A 296 -19.96 0.56 2.11
C ASP A 296 -19.36 -0.47 1.15
N THR A 297 -19.23 -0.12 -0.13
CA THR A 297 -18.58 -0.98 -1.14
C THR A 297 -17.11 -1.22 -0.79
N PHE A 298 -16.41 -0.17 -0.37
CA PHE A 298 -15.01 -0.31 0.06
C PHE A 298 -14.88 -1.24 1.27
N VAL A 299 -15.67 -1.03 2.32
CA VAL A 299 -15.61 -1.82 3.55
C VAL A 299 -15.95 -3.28 3.30
N ARG A 300 -17.01 -3.57 2.54
CA ARG A 300 -17.36 -4.96 2.15
C ARG A 300 -16.22 -5.67 1.42
N SER A 301 -15.51 -4.95 0.54
CA SER A 301 -14.33 -5.48 -0.16
C SER A 301 -13.14 -5.66 0.79
N ALA A 302 -12.86 -4.68 1.66
CA ALA A 302 -11.76 -4.72 2.61
C ALA A 302 -11.90 -5.86 3.62
N LEU A 303 -13.11 -6.10 4.13
CA LEU A 303 -13.36 -7.18 5.09
C LEU A 303 -13.09 -8.59 4.54
N LYS A 304 -13.21 -8.79 3.22
CA LYS A 304 -12.83 -10.06 2.56
C LYS A 304 -11.33 -10.33 2.59
N THR A 305 -10.51 -9.32 2.79
CA THR A 305 -9.04 -9.45 2.79
C THR A 305 -8.45 -9.76 4.16
N VAL A 306 -9.29 -9.71 5.21
CA VAL A 306 -8.84 -9.91 6.59
C VAL A 306 -8.39 -11.36 6.78
N GLY A 307 -7.17 -11.52 7.30
CA GLY A 307 -6.51 -12.82 7.43
C GLY A 307 -5.68 -13.25 6.21
N HIS A 308 -5.98 -12.75 4.99
CA HIS A 308 -5.20 -13.04 3.78
C HIS A 308 -3.98 -12.13 3.63
N GLU A 309 -4.09 -10.89 4.08
CA GLU A 309 -3.07 -9.85 3.89
C GLU A 309 -2.79 -9.12 5.20
N ILE A 310 -1.51 -8.87 5.46
CA ILE A 310 -1.09 -8.04 6.61
C ILE A 310 -1.41 -6.56 6.33
N ARG A 311 -1.32 -6.19 5.06
CA ARG A 311 -1.57 -4.85 4.53
C ARG A 311 -2.47 -4.97 3.31
N THR A 312 -3.61 -4.33 3.35
CA THR A 312 -4.56 -4.36 2.25
C THR A 312 -4.87 -2.96 1.71
N TYR A 313 -5.13 -2.87 0.42
CA TYR A 313 -5.66 -1.65 -0.19
C TYR A 313 -7.21 -1.63 -0.21
N GLY A 314 -7.83 -2.70 0.24
CA GLY A 314 -9.27 -2.84 0.46
C GLY A 314 -10.12 -2.96 -0.80
N PHE A 315 -9.73 -2.36 -1.92
CA PHE A 315 -10.51 -2.35 -3.17
C PHE A 315 -9.61 -2.61 -4.38
N ILE A 316 -10.11 -3.30 -5.39
CA ILE A 316 -9.29 -3.81 -6.51
C ILE A 316 -8.57 -2.69 -7.27
N THR A 317 -9.23 -1.57 -7.55
CA THR A 317 -8.61 -0.45 -8.26
C THR A 317 -7.52 0.23 -7.43
N HIS A 318 -7.70 0.29 -6.10
CA HIS A 318 -6.67 0.80 -5.18
C HIS A 318 -5.43 -0.10 -5.16
N ARG A 319 -5.62 -1.44 -5.28
CA ARG A 319 -4.53 -2.41 -5.38
C ARG A 319 -3.73 -2.23 -6.67
N ILE A 320 -4.44 -2.07 -7.81
CA ILE A 320 -3.81 -1.83 -9.11
C ILE A 320 -3.00 -0.53 -9.07
N LEU A 321 -3.57 0.55 -8.53
CA LEU A 321 -2.86 1.82 -8.36
C LEU A 321 -1.62 1.69 -7.48
N ALA A 322 -1.74 0.99 -6.37
CA ALA A 322 -0.62 0.76 -5.47
C ALA A 322 0.48 -0.05 -6.15
N PHE A 323 0.12 -1.10 -6.87
CA PHE A 323 1.05 -1.91 -7.66
C PHE A 323 1.81 -1.05 -8.68
N VAL A 324 1.10 -0.26 -9.49
CA VAL A 324 1.72 0.68 -10.44
C VAL A 324 2.63 1.68 -9.75
N ARG A 325 2.25 2.18 -8.57
CA ARG A 325 3.06 3.14 -7.79
C ARG A 325 4.31 2.51 -7.20
N GLU A 326 4.23 1.30 -6.68
CA GLU A 326 5.39 0.56 -6.16
C GLU A 326 6.39 0.25 -7.28
N TRP A 327 5.90 -0.11 -8.48
CA TRP A 327 6.71 -0.29 -9.68
C TRP A 327 7.38 0.99 -10.15
N ASN A 328 6.64 2.10 -10.23
CA ASN A 328 7.21 3.39 -10.57
C ASN A 328 8.33 3.80 -9.61
N ARG A 329 8.18 3.49 -8.31
CA ARG A 329 9.24 3.74 -7.31
C ARG A 329 10.49 2.92 -7.59
N PHE A 330 10.34 1.68 -8.02
CA PHE A 330 11.47 0.78 -8.30
C PHE A 330 12.21 1.18 -9.59
N PHE A 331 11.49 1.48 -10.68
CA PHE A 331 12.11 1.76 -11.99
C PHE A 331 12.50 3.22 -12.20
N ILE A 332 11.67 4.15 -11.75
CA ILE A 332 11.84 5.58 -12.04
C ILE A 332 12.46 6.31 -10.84
N GLY A 333 12.49 5.64 -9.69
CA GLY A 333 13.06 6.16 -8.46
C GLY A 333 12.09 6.98 -7.61
N PHE A 334 12.44 7.04 -6.33
CA PHE A 334 11.64 7.68 -5.30
C PHE A 334 11.40 9.17 -5.52
N ASN A 335 12.46 9.89 -5.95
CA ASN A 335 12.40 11.34 -6.15
C ASN A 335 11.44 11.76 -7.26
N PHE A 336 11.32 10.98 -8.33
CA PHE A 336 10.37 11.28 -9.41
C PHE A 336 8.91 11.15 -8.95
N SER A 337 8.59 10.08 -8.24
CA SER A 337 7.24 9.88 -7.68
C SER A 337 6.86 10.99 -6.71
N THR A 338 7.81 11.44 -5.87
CA THR A 338 7.62 12.56 -4.95
C THR A 338 7.42 13.89 -5.69
N ARG A 339 8.19 14.16 -6.76
CA ARG A 339 8.01 15.36 -7.60
C ARG A 339 6.63 15.40 -8.26
N LEU A 340 6.13 14.26 -8.74
CA LEU A 340 4.79 14.18 -9.35
C LEU A 340 3.69 14.46 -8.31
N ALA A 341 3.81 13.87 -7.11
CA ALA A 341 2.91 14.14 -5.99
C ALA A 341 2.93 15.63 -5.60
N THR A 342 4.13 16.24 -5.51
CA THR A 342 4.30 17.66 -5.21
C THR A 342 3.57 18.53 -6.24
N ARG A 343 3.74 18.27 -7.54
CA ARG A 343 3.04 19.03 -8.60
C ARG A 343 1.52 18.94 -8.46
N SER A 344 1.00 17.72 -8.22
CA SER A 344 -0.45 17.51 -8.05
C SER A 344 -0.99 18.26 -6.84
N LEU A 345 -0.31 18.17 -5.69
CA LEU A 345 -0.72 18.82 -4.44
C LEU A 345 -0.54 20.35 -4.50
N SER A 346 0.50 20.87 -5.17
CA SER A 346 0.66 22.29 -5.44
C SER A 346 -0.49 22.85 -6.29
N ASN A 347 -0.91 22.11 -7.31
CA ASN A 347 -2.07 22.50 -8.12
C ASN A 347 -3.38 22.47 -7.29
N ALA A 348 -3.52 21.49 -6.40
CA ALA A 348 -4.65 21.45 -5.48
C ALA A 348 -4.65 22.64 -4.50
N ARG A 349 -3.46 23.00 -3.97
CA ARG A 349 -3.27 24.19 -3.13
C ARG A 349 -3.69 25.45 -3.88
N LYS A 350 -3.17 25.67 -5.08
CA LYS A 350 -3.51 26.84 -5.93
C LYS A 350 -5.03 26.98 -6.12
N ARG A 351 -5.70 25.88 -6.50
CA ARG A 351 -7.17 25.87 -6.64
C ARG A 351 -7.91 26.22 -5.35
N CYS A 352 -7.42 25.74 -4.19
CA CYS A 352 -8.01 26.09 -2.89
C CYS A 352 -7.85 27.56 -2.57
N TYR A 353 -6.71 28.15 -2.83
CA TYR A 353 -6.42 29.56 -2.61
C TYR A 353 -7.31 30.45 -3.50
N GLN A 354 -7.39 30.14 -4.80
CA GLN A 354 -8.27 30.84 -5.73
C GLN A 354 -9.73 30.85 -5.27
N ARG A 355 -10.25 29.69 -4.83
CA ARG A 355 -11.63 29.58 -4.33
C ARG A 355 -11.89 30.33 -3.03
N LYS A 356 -10.88 30.62 -2.23
CA LYS A 356 -10.98 31.31 -0.96
C LYS A 356 -10.61 32.78 -1.05
N GLY A 357 -10.19 33.27 -2.21
CA GLY A 357 -9.68 34.63 -2.39
C GLY A 357 -8.41 34.92 -1.58
N LEU A 358 -7.59 33.89 -1.29
CA LEU A 358 -6.36 34.04 -0.55
C LEU A 358 -5.20 34.31 -1.52
N ASP A 359 -4.27 35.16 -1.09
CA ASP A 359 -3.10 35.51 -1.88
C ASP A 359 -2.15 34.31 -2.06
N HIS A 360 -1.71 34.08 -3.28
CA HIS A 360 -0.81 32.97 -3.63
C HIS A 360 0.65 33.20 -3.21
N HIS A 361 1.00 34.45 -2.91
CA HIS A 361 2.38 34.91 -2.69
C HIS A 361 2.84 34.91 -1.23
N VAL A 362 2.00 34.51 -0.30
CA VAL A 362 2.34 34.40 1.12
C VAL A 362 2.73 33.00 1.48
#